data_5f152ce9d789bd96c3b37fab70c90838
#
_entry.id   5f152ce9d789bd96c3b37fab70c90838
#
_cell.length_a   1.000
_cell.length_b   1.000
_cell.length_c   1.000
_cell.angle_alpha   90.00
_cell.angle_beta   90.00
_cell.angle_gamma   90.00
#
_symmetry.space_group_name_H-M   'P 1'
#
loop_
_entity.id
_entity.type
_entity.pdbx_description
1 polymer ?
#
loop_
_entity_poly.entity_id
_entity_poly.type
_entity_poly.pdbx_seq_one_letter_code
_entity_poly.pdbx_strand_id
1 'polypeptide(L)'
;MSRIVITAASRVGCVRNNNEDMVFAYDKFVRSEAYQTEFMTENVDRFVIALADGMGGHLAGEVASADTLENLRFFVSDMPKGLSVSEVNKAMEVWLESIHKIITSKGHADPSMEGMGTTLVAVIYYEGKYFWINCGDSRLYRLRDGKLAQLTTDH
;
A
#
# COMPACT_ATOMS: atom_id res chain seq x y z
N MET A 1 1.18 10.05 -22.53
CA MET A 1 2.29 9.07 -22.56
C MET A 1 3.35 9.49 -21.54
N SER A 2 3.59 8.67 -20.54
CA SER A 2 4.56 8.98 -19.50
C SER A 2 5.39 7.74 -19.16
N ARG A 3 6.66 7.99 -18.89
CA ARG A 3 7.58 6.98 -18.36
C ARG A 3 7.47 7.02 -16.82
N ILE A 4 7.24 5.87 -16.22
CA ILE A 4 7.20 5.70 -14.76
C ILE A 4 8.44 4.91 -14.34
N VAL A 5 9.18 5.46 -13.39
CA VAL A 5 10.30 4.77 -12.72
C VAL A 5 9.93 4.64 -11.25
N ILE A 6 9.98 3.41 -10.73
CA ILE A 6 9.69 3.12 -9.33
C ILE A 6 10.94 2.56 -8.69
N THR A 7 11.36 3.19 -7.61
CA THR A 7 12.44 2.68 -6.75
C THR A 7 11.88 2.46 -5.36
N ALA A 8 12.05 1.26 -4.83
CA ALA A 8 11.62 0.87 -3.51
C ALA A 8 12.78 0.30 -2.71
N ALA A 9 12.78 0.59 -1.40
CA ALA A 9 13.77 0.03 -0.49
C ALA A 9 13.15 -0.12 0.90
N SER A 10 13.48 -1.21 1.58
CA SER A 10 13.06 -1.49 2.95
C SER A 10 14.19 -2.19 3.70
N ARG A 11 14.39 -1.83 4.97
CA ARG A 11 15.41 -2.41 5.84
C ARG A 11 14.90 -2.51 7.27
N VAL A 12 15.39 -3.53 7.97
CA VAL A 12 15.02 -3.75 9.39
C VAL A 12 15.50 -2.64 10.33
N GLY A 13 16.54 -1.92 9.96
CA GLY A 13 17.14 -0.92 10.85
C GLY A 13 18.10 -1.53 11.87
N CYS A 14 18.43 -0.73 12.89
CA CYS A 14 19.52 -1.08 13.84
C CYS A 14 19.04 -1.65 15.17
N VAL A 15 17.75 -1.58 15.48
CA VAL A 15 17.18 -1.92 16.81
C VAL A 15 16.32 -3.17 16.76
N ARG A 16 15.50 -3.34 15.72
CA ARG A 16 14.58 -4.47 15.57
C ARG A 16 15.28 -5.68 14.98
N ASN A 17 14.78 -6.87 15.30
CA ASN A 17 15.30 -8.13 14.77
C ASN A 17 14.59 -8.56 13.48
N ASN A 18 13.38 -8.04 13.24
CA ASN A 18 12.57 -8.35 12.08
C ASN A 18 12.00 -7.06 11.46
N ASN A 19 11.73 -7.13 10.18
CA ASN A 19 11.15 -6.03 9.41
C ASN A 19 9.65 -6.27 9.22
N GLU A 20 8.83 -5.45 9.85
CA GLU A 20 7.38 -5.53 9.76
C GLU A 20 6.81 -4.66 8.62
N ASP A 21 7.66 -3.86 7.99
CA ASP A 21 7.28 -3.05 6.83
C ASP A 21 7.28 -3.88 5.55
N MET A 22 6.41 -3.53 4.63
CA MET A 22 6.42 -4.07 3.27
C MET A 22 6.06 -2.98 2.28
N VAL A 23 6.70 -3.03 1.12
CA VAL A 23 6.38 -2.18 -0.03
C VAL A 23 5.88 -3.08 -1.16
N PHE A 24 4.81 -2.68 -1.84
CA PHE A 24 4.43 -3.25 -3.13
C PHE A 24 4.78 -2.25 -4.23
N ALA A 25 5.70 -2.62 -5.10
CA ALA A 25 6.22 -1.77 -6.15
C ALA A 25 5.82 -2.33 -7.52
N TYR A 26 4.59 -2.04 -7.95
CA TYR A 26 4.04 -2.40 -9.25
C TYR A 26 3.85 -3.91 -9.46
N ASP A 27 4.92 -4.70 -9.43
CA ASP A 27 4.92 -6.14 -9.72
C ASP A 27 5.65 -6.96 -8.66
N LYS A 28 6.22 -6.31 -7.64
CA LYS A 28 7.03 -7.00 -6.64
C LYS A 28 6.72 -6.52 -5.22
N PHE A 29 6.60 -7.47 -4.31
CA PHE A 29 6.59 -7.23 -2.87
C PHE A 29 8.03 -7.14 -2.36
N VAL A 30 8.36 -6.05 -1.67
CA VAL A 30 9.71 -5.73 -1.21
C VAL A 30 9.74 -5.69 0.31
N ARG A 31 10.59 -6.53 0.90
CA ARG A 31 10.88 -6.53 2.34
C ARG A 31 12.37 -6.80 2.54
N SER A 32 13.07 -5.89 3.21
CA SER A 32 14.50 -5.99 3.50
C SER A 32 15.41 -6.08 2.27
N GLU A 33 15.02 -5.42 1.20
CA GLU A 33 15.75 -5.34 -0.06
C GLU A 33 15.50 -4.02 -0.76
N ALA A 34 16.16 -3.80 -1.89
CA ALA A 34 15.90 -2.69 -2.80
C ALA A 34 15.45 -3.22 -4.17
N TYR A 35 14.60 -2.48 -4.83
CA TYR A 35 14.04 -2.87 -6.13
C TYR A 35 13.79 -1.63 -6.99
N GLN A 36 14.02 -1.76 -8.28
CA GLN A 36 13.70 -0.72 -9.25
C GLN A 36 13.07 -1.33 -10.50
N THR A 37 12.04 -0.69 -11.01
CA THR A 37 11.38 -1.06 -12.27
C THR A 37 10.97 0.19 -13.03
N GLU A 38 10.73 0.03 -14.32
CA GLU A 38 10.21 1.11 -15.16
C GLU A 38 9.27 0.58 -16.23
N PHE A 39 8.31 1.39 -16.61
CA PHE A 39 7.35 1.09 -17.67
C PHE A 39 6.74 2.37 -18.23
N MET A 40 6.01 2.24 -19.34
CA MET A 40 5.27 3.35 -19.95
C MET A 40 3.79 3.25 -19.58
N THR A 41 3.16 4.36 -19.23
CA THR A 41 1.73 4.39 -18.83
C THR A 41 0.79 3.92 -19.94
N GLU A 42 1.16 4.04 -21.21
CA GLU A 42 0.39 3.55 -22.35
C GLU A 42 0.26 2.01 -22.39
N ASN A 43 1.16 1.29 -21.70
CA ASN A 43 1.17 -0.17 -21.68
C ASN A 43 0.34 -0.76 -20.53
N VAL A 44 -0.20 0.08 -19.65
CA VAL A 44 -0.96 -0.35 -18.48
C VAL A 44 -2.21 0.52 -18.30
N ASP A 45 -3.32 -0.07 -17.93
CA ASP A 45 -4.55 0.65 -17.57
C ASP A 45 -4.64 0.94 -16.08
N ARG A 46 -3.87 0.23 -15.27
CA ARG A 46 -3.80 0.41 -13.81
C ARG A 46 -2.51 -0.12 -13.22
N PHE A 47 -2.09 0.48 -12.11
CA PHE A 47 -1.05 -0.05 -11.24
C PHE A 47 -1.21 0.50 -9.83
N VAL A 48 -0.52 -0.10 -8.88
CA VAL A 48 -0.47 0.36 -7.49
C VAL A 48 0.95 0.32 -6.94
N ILE A 49 1.27 1.34 -6.15
CA ILE A 49 2.48 1.43 -5.34
C ILE A 49 2.01 1.67 -3.92
N ALA A 50 2.44 0.84 -2.97
CA ALA A 50 1.94 0.93 -1.61
C ALA A 50 3.01 0.58 -0.59
N LEU A 51 2.88 1.15 0.61
CA LEU A 51 3.71 0.86 1.76
C LEU A 51 2.82 0.59 2.96
N ALA A 52 3.13 -0.46 3.68
CA ALA A 52 2.45 -0.85 4.91
C ALA A 52 3.49 -1.05 6.03
N ASP A 53 3.28 -0.38 7.16
CA ASP A 53 4.09 -0.50 8.37
C ASP A 53 3.28 -1.32 9.37
N GLY A 54 3.68 -2.58 9.55
CA GLY A 54 2.96 -3.53 10.38
C GLY A 54 3.29 -3.40 11.86
N MET A 55 2.33 -3.77 12.71
CA MET A 55 2.48 -3.80 14.16
C MET A 55 1.82 -5.04 14.76
N GLY A 56 2.29 -5.44 15.94
CA GLY A 56 1.76 -6.57 16.69
C GLY A 56 2.85 -7.42 17.30
N GLY A 57 2.45 -8.37 18.18
CA GLY A 57 3.38 -9.30 18.81
C GLY A 57 3.86 -10.37 17.82
N HIS A 58 5.05 -10.95 18.09
CA HIS A 58 5.65 -12.01 17.28
C HIS A 58 5.74 -11.63 15.78
N LEU A 59 5.11 -12.39 14.91
CA LEU A 59 5.07 -12.16 13.46
C LEU A 59 3.80 -11.42 13.00
N ALA A 60 2.98 -10.94 13.92
CA ALA A 60 1.69 -10.34 13.59
C ALA A 60 1.82 -9.11 12.69
N GLY A 61 2.83 -8.25 12.93
CA GLY A 61 3.08 -7.08 12.08
C GLY A 61 3.49 -7.45 10.66
N GLU A 62 4.34 -8.47 10.51
CA GLU A 62 4.75 -8.97 9.18
C GLU A 62 3.56 -9.53 8.40
N VAL A 63 2.68 -10.28 9.07
CA VAL A 63 1.47 -10.85 8.46
C VAL A 63 0.50 -9.73 8.09
N ALA A 64 0.28 -8.76 8.97
CA ALA A 64 -0.64 -7.65 8.71
C ALA A 64 -0.23 -6.83 7.50
N SER A 65 1.05 -6.45 7.40
CA SER A 65 1.54 -5.69 6.25
C SER A 65 1.45 -6.49 4.95
N ALA A 66 1.86 -7.76 4.97
CA ALA A 66 1.80 -8.64 3.80
C ALA A 66 0.37 -8.88 3.33
N ASP A 67 -0.52 -9.27 4.22
CA ASP A 67 -1.93 -9.55 3.89
C ASP A 67 -2.62 -8.32 3.31
N THR A 68 -2.36 -7.14 3.89
CA THR A 68 -2.96 -5.90 3.41
C THR A 68 -2.51 -5.57 2.00
N LEU A 69 -1.22 -5.66 1.70
CA LEU A 69 -0.70 -5.34 0.37
C LEU A 69 -1.09 -6.39 -0.68
N GLU A 70 -1.13 -7.67 -0.33
CA GLU A 70 -1.62 -8.72 -1.23
C GLU A 70 -3.09 -8.51 -1.57
N ASN A 71 -3.91 -8.20 -0.57
CA ASN A 71 -5.33 -7.91 -0.77
C ASN A 71 -5.55 -6.65 -1.63
N LEU A 72 -4.74 -5.61 -1.41
CA LEU A 72 -4.78 -4.38 -2.21
C LEU A 72 -4.47 -4.67 -3.68
N ARG A 73 -3.48 -5.50 -3.95
CA ARG A 73 -3.12 -5.92 -5.30
C ARG A 73 -4.31 -6.57 -6.00
N PHE A 74 -4.99 -7.51 -5.36
CA PHE A 74 -6.18 -8.16 -5.91
C PHE A 74 -7.31 -7.17 -6.15
N PHE A 75 -7.56 -6.28 -5.19
CA PHE A 75 -8.60 -5.25 -5.32
C PHE A 75 -8.37 -4.37 -6.55
N VAL A 76 -7.16 -3.88 -6.76
CA VAL A 76 -6.83 -3.02 -7.90
C VAL A 76 -6.95 -3.80 -9.21
N SER A 77 -6.47 -5.06 -9.25
CA SER A 77 -6.57 -5.91 -10.43
C SER A 77 -8.01 -6.22 -10.82
N ASP A 78 -8.89 -6.39 -9.84
CA ASP A 78 -10.28 -6.80 -10.05
C ASP A 78 -11.23 -5.63 -10.27
N MET A 79 -10.78 -4.39 -10.12
CA MET A 79 -11.66 -3.24 -10.37
C MET A 79 -12.21 -3.27 -11.78
N PRO A 80 -13.54 -3.10 -11.96
CA PRO A 80 -14.12 -2.98 -13.31
C PRO A 80 -13.50 -1.85 -14.10
N LYS A 81 -13.53 -1.95 -15.42
CA LYS A 81 -13.14 -0.86 -16.32
C LYS A 81 -14.22 0.21 -16.38
N GLY A 82 -13.83 1.43 -16.70
CA GLY A 82 -14.77 2.52 -16.97
C GLY A 82 -15.41 3.15 -15.74
N LEU A 83 -14.86 2.94 -14.54
CA LEU A 83 -15.39 3.58 -13.35
C LEU A 83 -15.12 5.09 -13.35
N SER A 84 -16.10 5.86 -12.89
CA SER A 84 -15.92 7.30 -12.62
C SER A 84 -15.01 7.52 -11.41
N VAL A 85 -14.53 8.75 -11.23
CA VAL A 85 -13.75 9.15 -10.04
C VAL A 85 -14.53 8.83 -8.75
N SER A 86 -15.82 9.16 -8.72
CA SER A 86 -16.69 8.89 -7.58
C SER A 86 -16.81 7.40 -7.28
N GLU A 87 -16.95 6.57 -8.32
CA GLU A 87 -17.05 5.12 -8.18
C GLU A 87 -15.72 4.50 -7.69
N VAL A 88 -14.57 4.97 -8.18
CA VAL A 88 -13.26 4.53 -7.68
C VAL A 88 -13.09 4.91 -6.21
N ASN A 89 -13.42 6.14 -5.83
CA ASN A 89 -13.34 6.59 -4.43
C ASN A 89 -14.21 5.73 -3.53
N LYS A 90 -15.44 5.44 -3.96
CA LYS A 90 -16.36 4.58 -3.19
C LYS A 90 -15.83 3.15 -3.05
N ALA A 91 -15.27 2.60 -4.12
CA ALA A 91 -14.67 1.27 -4.10
C ALA A 91 -13.49 1.21 -3.12
N MET A 92 -12.65 2.24 -3.07
CA MET A 92 -11.53 2.32 -2.13
C MET A 92 -11.99 2.40 -0.68
N GLU A 93 -13.05 3.18 -0.38
CA GLU A 93 -13.64 3.25 0.96
C GLU A 93 -14.16 1.89 1.41
N VAL A 94 -14.93 1.22 0.58
CA VAL A 94 -15.49 -0.11 0.88
C VAL A 94 -14.37 -1.13 1.09
N TRP A 95 -13.33 -1.09 0.25
CA TRP A 95 -12.19 -1.98 0.41
C TRP A 95 -11.46 -1.74 1.73
N LEU A 96 -11.23 -0.48 2.10
CA LEU A 96 -10.51 -0.13 3.33
C LEU A 96 -11.26 -0.62 4.58
N GLU A 97 -12.59 -0.47 4.61
CA GLU A 97 -13.42 -1.03 5.68
C GLU A 97 -13.33 -2.55 5.74
N SER A 98 -13.35 -3.20 4.58
CA SER A 98 -13.28 -4.65 4.46
C SER A 98 -11.95 -5.21 4.98
N ILE A 99 -10.83 -4.62 4.57
CA ILE A 99 -9.50 -5.09 5.02
C ILE A 99 -9.30 -4.84 6.51
N HIS A 100 -9.83 -3.74 7.04
CA HIS A 100 -9.80 -3.49 8.48
C HIS A 100 -10.50 -4.60 9.26
N LYS A 101 -11.68 -5.01 8.82
CA LYS A 101 -12.43 -6.12 9.44
C LYS A 101 -11.66 -7.44 9.36
N ILE A 102 -11.06 -7.73 8.22
CA ILE A 102 -10.27 -8.96 8.02
C ILE A 102 -9.08 -9.01 9.00
N ILE A 103 -8.30 -7.94 9.08
CA ILE A 103 -7.14 -7.86 9.96
C ILE A 103 -7.54 -7.95 11.43
N THR A 104 -8.58 -7.24 11.82
CA THR A 104 -9.13 -7.26 13.19
C THR A 104 -9.61 -8.66 13.58
N SER A 105 -10.37 -9.31 12.71
CA SER A 105 -10.89 -10.65 12.95
C SER A 105 -9.77 -11.68 13.07
N LYS A 106 -8.75 -11.59 12.24
CA LYS A 106 -7.57 -12.46 12.28
C LYS A 106 -6.80 -12.31 13.58
N GLY A 107 -6.63 -11.08 14.06
CA GLY A 107 -5.99 -10.79 15.34
C GLY A 107 -6.77 -11.33 16.54
N HIS A 108 -8.09 -11.33 16.49
CA HIS A 108 -8.93 -11.89 17.57
C HIS A 108 -8.99 -13.42 17.54
N ALA A 109 -8.94 -14.03 16.36
CA ALA A 109 -9.08 -15.48 16.22
C ALA A 109 -7.83 -16.27 16.63
N ASP A 110 -6.65 -15.67 16.57
CA ASP A 110 -5.37 -16.31 16.84
C ASP A 110 -4.60 -15.52 17.91
N PRO A 111 -4.36 -16.10 19.11
CA PRO A 111 -3.60 -15.42 20.17
C PRO A 111 -2.20 -14.97 19.74
N SER A 112 -1.55 -15.67 18.81
CA SER A 112 -0.23 -15.27 18.29
C SER A 112 -0.30 -14.02 17.42
N MET A 113 -1.49 -13.64 16.96
CA MET A 113 -1.75 -12.46 16.11
C MET A 113 -2.42 -11.32 16.89
N GLU A 114 -2.47 -11.41 18.22
CA GLU A 114 -3.07 -10.37 19.05
C GLU A 114 -2.42 -9.02 18.83
N GLY A 115 -3.23 -7.96 18.69
CA GLY A 115 -2.75 -6.61 18.42
C GLY A 115 -2.27 -6.37 17.00
N MET A 116 -2.52 -7.33 16.10
CA MET A 116 -2.19 -7.23 14.69
C MET A 116 -2.81 -5.98 14.04
N GLY A 117 -2.00 -5.22 13.35
CA GLY A 117 -2.41 -4.03 12.62
C GLY A 117 -1.36 -3.57 11.65
N THR A 118 -1.72 -2.61 10.82
CA THR A 118 -0.79 -2.00 9.88
C THR A 118 -1.25 -0.61 9.48
N THR A 119 -0.30 0.27 9.18
CA THR A 119 -0.59 1.48 8.41
C THR A 119 -0.71 1.10 6.94
N LEU A 120 -1.25 2.01 6.14
CA LEU A 120 -1.27 1.89 4.70
C LEU A 120 -1.16 3.27 4.06
N VAL A 121 -0.24 3.43 3.14
CA VAL A 121 -0.25 4.52 2.18
C VAL A 121 -0.06 3.93 0.79
N ALA A 122 -0.93 4.31 -0.14
CA ALA A 122 -0.92 3.73 -1.48
C ALA A 122 -1.23 4.79 -2.53
N VAL A 123 -0.58 4.68 -3.68
CA VAL A 123 -0.91 5.43 -4.90
C VAL A 123 -1.44 4.43 -5.91
N ILE A 124 -2.62 4.70 -6.43
CA ILE A 124 -3.29 3.88 -7.44
C ILE A 124 -3.42 4.70 -8.72
N TYR A 125 -2.88 4.17 -9.81
CA TYR A 125 -3.14 4.66 -11.16
C TYR A 125 -4.28 3.85 -11.75
N TYR A 126 -5.30 4.52 -12.24
CA TYR A 126 -6.47 3.89 -12.83
C TYR A 126 -6.93 4.72 -14.02
N GLU A 127 -6.79 4.16 -15.21
CA GLU A 127 -7.30 4.73 -16.48
C GLU A 127 -6.99 6.22 -16.65
N GLY A 128 -5.72 6.59 -16.49
CA GLY A 128 -5.23 7.96 -16.69
C GLY A 128 -5.30 8.88 -15.48
N LYS A 129 -5.76 8.40 -14.33
CA LYS A 129 -5.88 9.21 -13.11
C LYS A 129 -5.15 8.56 -11.94
N TYR A 130 -4.69 9.40 -11.00
CA TYR A 130 -4.04 8.98 -9.78
C TYR A 130 -4.96 9.20 -8.59
N PHE A 131 -5.00 8.19 -7.73
CA PHE A 131 -5.72 8.20 -6.46
C PHE A 131 -4.76 7.80 -5.36
N TRP A 132 -5.03 8.19 -4.11
CA TRP A 132 -4.25 7.67 -2.99
C TRP A 132 -5.13 7.32 -1.80
N ILE A 133 -4.65 6.34 -1.03
CA ILE A 133 -5.24 5.89 0.22
C ILE A 133 -4.25 6.19 1.32
N ASN A 134 -4.73 6.66 2.47
CA ASN A 134 -3.92 6.84 3.66
C ASN A 134 -4.67 6.38 4.90
N CYS A 135 -4.04 5.50 5.67
CA CYS A 135 -4.51 5.07 6.97
C CYS A 135 -3.29 4.94 7.89
N GLY A 136 -3.18 5.84 8.87
CA GLY A 136 -2.06 5.88 9.80
C GLY A 136 -1.12 7.07 9.56
N ASP A 137 0.13 6.93 9.97
CA ASP A 137 1.16 7.97 9.95
C ASP A 137 2.25 7.76 8.89
N SER A 138 2.12 6.74 8.05
CA SER A 138 2.95 6.65 6.84
C SER A 138 2.55 7.75 5.87
N ARG A 139 3.53 8.35 5.20
CA ARG A 139 3.33 9.59 4.46
C ARG A 139 3.56 9.45 2.97
N LEU A 140 2.80 10.22 2.19
CA LEU A 140 2.97 10.42 0.76
C LEU A 140 3.31 11.88 0.49
N TYR A 141 4.39 12.10 -0.25
CA TYR A 141 4.81 13.43 -0.70
C TYR A 141 4.80 13.50 -2.22
N ARG A 142 4.50 14.67 -2.74
CA ARG A 142 4.64 14.98 -4.16
C ARG A 142 5.65 16.10 -4.33
N LEU A 143 6.66 15.85 -5.17
CA LEU A 143 7.57 16.89 -5.64
C LEU A 143 7.15 17.27 -7.06
N ARG A 144 6.74 18.51 -7.25
CA ARG A 144 6.33 19.04 -8.56
C ARG A 144 6.81 20.48 -8.70
N ASP A 145 7.46 20.79 -9.83
CA ASP A 145 7.98 22.12 -10.13
C ASP A 145 8.86 22.70 -9.00
N GLY A 146 9.70 21.85 -8.41
CA GLY A 146 10.59 22.22 -7.31
C GLY A 146 9.91 22.38 -5.94
N LYS A 147 8.61 22.09 -5.84
CA LYS A 147 7.85 22.20 -4.60
C LYS A 147 7.48 20.84 -4.04
N LEU A 148 7.85 20.62 -2.78
CA LEU A 148 7.50 19.41 -2.04
C LEU A 148 6.22 19.64 -1.24
N ALA A 149 5.24 18.77 -1.40
CA ALA A 149 3.97 18.84 -0.66
C ALA A 149 3.65 17.48 -0.05
N GLN A 150 3.27 17.46 1.22
CA GLN A 150 2.71 16.27 1.85
C GLN A 150 1.25 16.15 1.44
N LEU A 151 0.88 15.04 0.82
CA LEU A 151 -0.50 14.81 0.34
C LEU A 151 -1.37 14.13 1.40
N THR A 152 -0.77 13.48 2.37
CA THR A 152 -1.46 12.74 3.43
C THR A 152 -1.51 13.55 4.72
N THR A 153 -2.51 13.23 5.56
CA THR A 153 -2.62 13.73 6.93
C THR A 153 -2.34 12.58 7.88
N ASP A 154 -1.47 12.79 8.85
CA ASP A 154 -1.13 11.77 9.85
C ASP A 154 -2.35 11.45 10.73
N HIS A 155 -2.56 10.18 10.95
CA HIS A 155 -3.61 9.68 11.84
C HIS A 155 -3.07 9.09 13.14
#